data_5c6e8bcc76dd9dc8107304bf4498f265
#
_entry.id   5c6e8bcc76dd9dc8107304bf4498f265
#
_cell.length_a   1.000
_cell.length_b   1.000
_cell.length_c   1.000
_cell.angle_alpha   90.00
_cell.angle_beta   90.00
_cell.angle_gamma   90.00
#
_symmetry.space_group_name_H-M   'P 1'
#
loop_
_entity.id
_entity.type
_entity.pdbx_description
1 polymer ?
#
loop_
_entity_poly.entity_id
_entity_poly.type
_entity_poly.pdbx_seq_one_letter_code
_entity_poly.pdbx_strand_id
1 'polypeptide(L)'
;KAGNVAVVAASFQWSDIGSWAALAEQCSPDTQGNTVQQEGEGQLISIDSSNTHVRLGNRAVATLGVENLLIVDTPDALLVADKSRHQDVKKVVETLKAQGSELVNFHPTVHRPWGTYTVLEDSAGYKIKRIEVKPGASLSLQMHHHRSEHWIVVSGVATITRGDEVFDLNANESTY
;
A
#
# COMPACT_ATOMS: atom_id res chain seq x y z
N LYS A 1 19.49 17.99 32.43
CA LYS A 1 20.06 18.84 31.35
C LYS A 1 21.45 18.28 31.05
N ALA A 2 21.68 17.81 29.81
CA ALA A 2 23.00 17.39 29.38
C ALA A 2 23.88 18.63 29.18
N GLY A 3 25.05 18.67 29.83
CA GLY A 3 25.98 19.81 29.79
C GLY A 3 26.94 19.80 28.60
N ASN A 4 26.80 18.81 27.68
CA ASN A 4 27.72 18.58 26.57
C ASN A 4 26.99 18.55 25.19
N VAL A 5 25.96 19.37 25.05
CA VAL A 5 25.24 19.53 23.78
C VAL A 5 25.86 20.67 22.98
N ALA A 6 26.23 20.40 21.74
CA ALA A 6 26.68 21.40 20.77
C ALA A 6 25.70 21.42 19.56
N VAL A 7 25.53 22.63 19.01
CA VAL A 7 24.70 22.84 17.80
C VAL A 7 25.62 23.29 16.69
N VAL A 8 25.50 22.62 15.53
CA VAL A 8 26.19 23.02 14.29
C VAL A 8 25.14 23.55 13.32
N ALA A 9 25.33 24.76 12.85
CA ALA A 9 24.45 25.34 11.83
C ALA A 9 24.60 24.58 10.51
N ALA A 10 23.47 24.15 9.92
CA ALA A 10 23.45 23.51 8.62
C ALA A 10 22.95 24.49 7.54
N SER A 11 23.57 24.47 6.38
CA SER A 11 23.21 25.33 5.23
C SER A 11 22.54 24.55 4.08
N PHE A 12 22.16 23.29 4.32
CA PHE A 12 21.44 22.46 3.37
C PHE A 12 19.94 22.45 3.67
N GLN A 13 19.13 22.22 2.63
CA GLN A 13 17.69 22.00 2.81
C GLN A 13 17.47 20.67 3.51
N TRP A 14 16.61 20.67 4.53
CA TRP A 14 16.22 19.49 5.26
C TRP A 14 14.71 19.45 5.42
N SER A 15 14.10 18.28 5.22
CA SER A 15 12.70 18.01 5.50
C SER A 15 12.60 16.63 6.14
N ASP A 16 11.78 16.51 7.18
CA ASP A 16 11.44 15.22 7.79
C ASP A 16 10.41 14.40 6.97
N ILE A 17 9.87 15.02 5.91
CA ILE A 17 8.80 14.44 5.06
C ILE A 17 7.68 13.81 5.91
N GLY A 18 7.31 14.49 6.98
CA GLY A 18 6.32 14.00 7.96
C GLY A 18 4.86 14.11 7.51
N SER A 19 4.60 14.56 6.28
CA SER A 19 3.24 14.69 5.75
C SER A 19 3.20 14.54 4.23
N TRP A 20 2.04 14.23 3.69
CA TRP A 20 1.82 14.19 2.25
C TRP A 20 2.09 15.53 1.56
N ALA A 21 1.83 16.65 2.24
CA ALA A 21 2.15 17.98 1.70
C ALA A 21 3.67 18.18 1.60
N ALA A 22 4.44 17.79 2.62
CA ALA A 22 5.89 17.85 2.58
C ALA A 22 6.48 16.93 1.48
N LEU A 23 5.84 15.79 1.21
CA LEU A 23 6.20 14.92 0.10
C LEU A 23 5.88 15.56 -1.25
N ALA A 24 4.73 16.22 -1.38
CA ALA A 24 4.33 16.94 -2.59
C ALA A 24 5.34 18.04 -2.97
N GLU A 25 5.95 18.71 -2.00
CA GLU A 25 6.98 19.74 -2.20
C GLU A 25 8.29 19.19 -2.82
N GLN A 26 8.51 17.88 -2.74
CA GLN A 26 9.66 17.21 -3.37
C GLN A 26 9.39 16.82 -4.82
N CYS A 27 8.14 16.90 -5.28
CA CYS A 27 7.76 16.58 -6.65
C CYS A 27 7.83 17.83 -7.53
N SER A 28 8.31 17.68 -8.77
CA SER A 28 8.29 18.77 -9.74
C SER A 28 6.88 19.10 -10.19
N PRO A 29 6.43 20.35 -10.08
CA PRO A 29 5.09 20.75 -10.53
C PRO A 29 5.01 20.87 -12.05
N ASP A 30 3.83 20.64 -12.59
CA ASP A 30 3.50 21.00 -13.97
C ASP A 30 3.24 22.53 -14.11
N THR A 31 2.83 22.97 -15.29
CA THR A 31 2.55 24.39 -15.58
C THR A 31 1.37 24.97 -14.79
N GLN A 32 0.53 24.13 -14.21
CA GLN A 32 -0.62 24.50 -13.39
C GLN A 32 -0.37 24.28 -11.90
N GLY A 33 0.86 23.90 -11.52
CA GLY A 33 1.23 23.63 -10.12
C GLY A 33 0.81 22.27 -9.61
N ASN A 34 0.33 21.38 -10.48
CA ASN A 34 0.02 20.01 -10.07
C ASN A 34 1.30 19.18 -9.93
N THR A 35 1.31 18.27 -8.97
CA THR A 35 2.43 17.38 -8.73
C THR A 35 1.95 15.92 -8.69
N VAL A 36 2.77 15.01 -9.19
CA VAL A 36 2.45 13.58 -9.24
C VAL A 36 3.58 12.79 -8.59
N GLN A 37 3.23 11.91 -7.67
CA GLN A 37 4.09 10.85 -7.19
C GLN A 37 3.60 9.52 -7.77
N GLN A 38 4.35 8.96 -8.70
CA GLN A 38 4.02 7.69 -9.35
C GLN A 38 4.54 6.53 -8.50
N GLU A 39 3.63 5.70 -8.00
CA GLU A 39 3.96 4.49 -7.20
C GLU A 39 3.62 3.19 -7.94
N GLY A 40 2.67 3.25 -8.86
CA GLY A 40 2.21 2.11 -9.65
C GLY A 40 2.10 2.46 -11.13
N GLU A 41 1.35 1.66 -11.88
CA GLU A 41 1.16 1.82 -13.33
C GLU A 41 -0.10 2.62 -13.69
N GLY A 42 -0.74 3.27 -12.69
CA GLY A 42 -1.93 4.08 -12.90
C GLY A 42 -1.66 5.27 -13.82
N GLN A 43 -2.72 5.85 -14.36
CA GLN A 43 -2.68 7.01 -15.24
C GLN A 43 -3.39 8.20 -14.59
N LEU A 44 -2.74 9.38 -14.62
CA LEU A 44 -3.41 10.64 -14.27
C LEU A 44 -3.94 11.32 -15.54
N ILE A 45 -5.22 11.71 -15.49
CA ILE A 45 -5.87 12.61 -16.46
C ILE A 45 -6.25 13.87 -15.70
N SER A 46 -5.62 14.99 -16.00
CA SER A 46 -5.88 16.27 -15.34
C SER A 46 -6.43 17.27 -16.35
N ILE A 47 -7.65 17.78 -16.12
CA ILE A 47 -8.34 18.74 -16.97
C ILE A 47 -8.81 19.90 -16.09
N ASP A 48 -8.42 21.12 -16.45
CA ASP A 48 -8.81 22.35 -15.73
C ASP A 48 -8.58 22.28 -14.22
N SER A 49 -7.49 21.61 -13.81
CA SER A 49 -7.14 21.38 -12.41
C SER A 49 -5.79 22.00 -12.08
N SER A 50 -5.67 22.57 -10.87
CA SER A 50 -4.46 23.29 -10.47
C SER A 50 -4.07 23.01 -9.01
N ASN A 51 -2.78 23.21 -8.70
CA ASN A 51 -2.20 23.08 -7.35
C ASN A 51 -2.61 21.78 -6.61
N THR A 52 -2.85 20.71 -7.35
CA THR A 52 -3.30 19.41 -6.83
C THR A 52 -2.14 18.43 -6.79
N HIS A 53 -1.97 17.74 -5.65
CA HIS A 53 -1.00 16.65 -5.53
C HIS A 53 -1.72 15.31 -5.65
N VAL A 54 -1.19 14.43 -6.50
CA VAL A 54 -1.72 13.07 -6.68
C VAL A 54 -0.61 12.06 -6.42
N ARG A 55 -0.77 11.25 -5.36
CA ARG A 55 -0.04 10.00 -5.24
C ARG A 55 -0.82 8.93 -5.99
N LEU A 56 -0.24 8.44 -7.07
CA LEU A 56 -0.90 7.59 -8.05
C LEU A 56 -0.49 6.13 -7.85
N GLY A 57 -1.46 5.29 -7.52
CA GLY A 57 -1.31 3.83 -7.43
C GLY A 57 -1.47 3.17 -8.80
N ASN A 58 -2.22 2.07 -8.86
CA ASN A 58 -2.44 1.32 -10.10
C ASN A 58 -3.73 1.72 -10.86
N ARG A 59 -4.58 2.53 -10.25
CA ARG A 59 -5.84 2.96 -10.87
C ARG A 59 -5.64 4.20 -11.73
N ALA A 60 -6.49 4.38 -12.73
CA ALA A 60 -6.61 5.67 -13.39
C ALA A 60 -7.27 6.67 -12.43
N VAL A 61 -6.67 7.84 -12.30
CA VAL A 61 -7.21 8.98 -11.53
C VAL A 61 -7.48 10.11 -12.50
N ALA A 62 -8.69 10.64 -12.48
CA ALA A 62 -9.07 11.82 -13.26
C ALA A 62 -9.41 12.97 -12.31
N THR A 63 -8.84 14.15 -12.59
CA THR A 63 -9.17 15.40 -11.93
C THR A 63 -9.76 16.35 -12.96
N LEU A 64 -10.92 16.91 -12.67
CA LEU A 64 -11.65 17.79 -13.58
C LEU A 64 -12.18 19.01 -12.83
N GLY A 65 -11.68 20.21 -13.17
CA GLY A 65 -12.16 21.47 -12.62
C GLY A 65 -11.94 21.60 -11.11
N VAL A 66 -10.87 21.02 -10.56
CA VAL A 66 -10.57 21.05 -9.13
C VAL A 66 -9.25 21.75 -8.85
N GLU A 67 -9.13 22.29 -7.65
CA GLU A 67 -7.91 22.97 -7.21
C GLU A 67 -7.58 22.65 -5.76
N ASN A 68 -6.30 22.80 -5.41
CA ASN A 68 -5.78 22.71 -4.04
C ASN A 68 -6.10 21.39 -3.34
N LEU A 69 -6.10 20.28 -4.08
CA LEU A 69 -6.38 18.96 -3.52
C LEU A 69 -5.12 18.15 -3.24
N LEU A 70 -5.22 17.31 -2.23
CA LEU A 70 -4.35 16.19 -1.95
C LEU A 70 -5.14 14.91 -2.22
N ILE A 71 -4.71 14.14 -3.21
CA ILE A 71 -5.31 12.86 -3.59
C ILE A 71 -4.26 11.77 -3.37
N VAL A 72 -4.55 10.81 -2.49
CA VAL A 72 -3.65 9.70 -2.19
C VAL A 72 -4.38 8.40 -2.49
N ASP A 73 -3.98 7.76 -3.57
CA ASP A 73 -4.50 6.46 -4.01
C ASP A 73 -3.62 5.34 -3.50
N THR A 74 -4.19 4.50 -2.64
CA THR A 74 -3.56 3.27 -2.13
C THR A 74 -4.40 2.05 -2.49
N PRO A 75 -3.87 0.83 -2.42
CA PRO A 75 -4.64 -0.37 -2.74
C PRO A 75 -5.92 -0.56 -1.91
N ASP A 76 -5.94 -0.03 -0.69
CA ASP A 76 -6.97 -0.24 0.32
C ASP A 76 -7.82 1.00 0.62
N ALA A 77 -7.37 2.20 0.23
CA ALA A 77 -8.06 3.43 0.53
C ALA A 77 -7.79 4.53 -0.50
N LEU A 78 -8.71 5.44 -0.64
CA LEU A 78 -8.55 6.69 -1.38
C LEU A 78 -8.80 7.86 -0.43
N LEU A 79 -7.78 8.68 -0.25
CA LEU A 79 -7.91 9.95 0.45
C LEU A 79 -8.07 11.09 -0.56
N VAL A 80 -9.09 11.91 -0.37
CA VAL A 80 -9.24 13.20 -1.05
C VAL A 80 -9.41 14.26 0.03
N ALA A 81 -8.51 15.22 0.06
CA ALA A 81 -8.50 16.28 1.07
C ALA A 81 -8.10 17.62 0.45
N ASP A 82 -8.50 18.71 1.08
CA ASP A 82 -7.90 20.01 0.83
C ASP A 82 -6.42 19.97 1.26
N LYS A 83 -5.52 20.42 0.39
CA LYS A 83 -4.07 20.37 0.61
C LYS A 83 -3.65 21.16 1.85
N SER A 84 -4.37 22.24 2.20
CA SER A 84 -4.12 23.02 3.42
C SER A 84 -4.48 22.26 4.71
N ARG A 85 -5.29 21.21 4.60
CA ARG A 85 -5.77 20.41 5.73
C ARG A 85 -5.02 19.09 5.94
N HIS A 86 -3.86 18.94 5.33
CA HIS A 86 -3.05 17.71 5.41
C HIS A 86 -2.78 17.21 6.84
N GLN A 87 -2.73 18.11 7.84
CA GLN A 87 -2.55 17.74 9.24
C GLN A 87 -3.81 17.08 9.86
N ASP A 88 -4.98 17.31 9.27
CA ASP A 88 -6.25 16.75 9.75
C ASP A 88 -6.44 15.28 9.34
N VAL A 89 -5.59 14.72 8.50
CA VAL A 89 -5.64 13.29 8.08
C VAL A 89 -5.63 12.34 9.29
N LYS A 90 -4.96 12.72 10.37
CA LYS A 90 -4.98 11.95 11.63
C LYS A 90 -6.40 11.76 12.20
N LYS A 91 -7.31 12.72 11.99
CA LYS A 91 -8.70 12.61 12.46
C LYS A 91 -9.46 11.52 11.70
N VAL A 92 -9.14 11.34 10.40
CA VAL A 92 -9.70 10.24 9.60
C VAL A 92 -9.27 8.89 10.18
N VAL A 93 -7.99 8.76 10.50
CA VAL A 93 -7.44 7.54 11.13
C VAL A 93 -8.07 7.28 12.50
N GLU A 94 -8.25 8.32 13.32
CA GLU A 94 -8.91 8.22 14.62
C GLU A 94 -10.38 7.77 14.48
N THR A 95 -11.08 8.30 13.47
CA THR A 95 -12.46 7.90 13.16
C THR A 95 -12.54 6.43 12.74
N LEU A 96 -11.66 5.99 11.84
CA LEU A 96 -11.59 4.58 11.42
C LEU A 96 -11.30 3.66 12.62
N LYS A 97 -10.40 4.05 13.52
CA LYS A 97 -10.12 3.32 14.76
C LYS A 97 -11.34 3.21 15.65
N ALA A 98 -12.06 4.31 15.84
CA ALA A 98 -13.29 4.33 16.65
C ALA A 98 -14.40 3.45 16.07
N GLN A 99 -14.41 3.26 14.75
CA GLN A 99 -15.33 2.37 14.03
C GLN A 99 -14.88 0.91 14.02
N GLY A 100 -13.69 0.59 14.58
CA GLY A 100 -13.12 -0.75 14.57
C GLY A 100 -12.66 -1.21 13.19
N SER A 101 -12.36 -0.27 12.28
CA SER A 101 -11.93 -0.60 10.92
C SER A 101 -10.56 -1.28 10.93
N GLU A 102 -10.42 -2.38 10.20
CA GLU A 102 -9.15 -3.09 10.02
C GLU A 102 -8.14 -2.31 9.16
N LEU A 103 -8.58 -1.34 8.37
CA LEU A 103 -7.73 -0.50 7.50
C LEU A 103 -6.61 0.23 8.27
N VAL A 104 -6.79 0.47 9.56
CA VAL A 104 -5.79 1.15 10.40
C VAL A 104 -4.76 0.21 11.00
N ASN A 105 -5.00 -1.11 10.94
CA ASN A 105 -4.17 -2.12 11.58
C ASN A 105 -3.39 -2.96 10.58
N PHE A 106 -3.92 -3.15 9.38
CA PHE A 106 -3.36 -4.10 8.41
C PHE A 106 -3.19 -3.44 7.04
N HIS A 107 -1.96 -3.49 6.54
CA HIS A 107 -1.70 -3.20 5.13
C HIS A 107 -2.14 -4.43 4.29
N PRO A 108 -2.74 -4.24 3.10
CA PRO A 108 -3.15 -5.36 2.23
C PRO A 108 -2.02 -6.36 1.96
N THR A 109 -0.80 -5.85 1.83
CA THR A 109 0.42 -6.66 1.68
C THR A 109 1.18 -6.75 2.98
N VAL A 110 1.43 -7.96 3.43
CA VAL A 110 2.19 -8.26 4.65
C VAL A 110 3.50 -8.95 4.29
N HIS A 111 4.60 -8.40 4.80
CA HIS A 111 5.94 -8.97 4.63
C HIS A 111 6.21 -10.06 5.69
N ARG A 112 6.81 -11.15 5.26
CA ARG A 112 7.22 -12.28 6.08
C ARG A 112 8.67 -12.67 5.74
N PRO A 113 9.38 -13.40 6.59
CA PRO A 113 10.74 -13.87 6.27
C PRO A 113 10.80 -14.65 4.96
N TRP A 114 9.77 -15.43 4.66
CA TRP A 114 9.66 -16.26 3.47
C TRP A 114 9.19 -15.52 2.20
N GLY A 115 8.67 -14.31 2.32
CA GLY A 115 8.13 -13.54 1.17
C GLY A 115 7.04 -12.57 1.57
N THR A 116 5.97 -12.52 0.79
CA THR A 116 4.82 -11.64 1.06
C THR A 116 3.51 -12.38 0.83
N TYR A 117 2.45 -11.90 1.48
CA TYR A 117 1.10 -12.17 1.00
C TYR A 117 0.31 -10.88 0.88
N THR A 118 -0.54 -10.81 -0.13
CA THR A 118 -1.46 -9.69 -0.36
C THR A 118 -2.89 -10.22 -0.32
N VAL A 119 -3.74 -9.62 0.50
CA VAL A 119 -5.18 -9.87 0.45
C VAL A 119 -5.72 -9.16 -0.78
N LEU A 120 -6.25 -9.92 -1.73
CA LEU A 120 -6.86 -9.42 -2.97
C LEU A 120 -8.34 -9.16 -2.78
N GLU A 121 -9.01 -10.03 -2.02
CA GLU A 121 -10.42 -9.89 -1.68
C GLU A 121 -10.71 -10.54 -0.34
N ASP A 122 -11.55 -9.89 0.46
CA ASP A 122 -12.05 -10.39 1.73
C ASP A 122 -13.56 -10.18 1.78
N SER A 123 -14.31 -11.26 1.60
CA SER A 123 -15.77 -11.25 1.50
C SER A 123 -16.40 -12.22 2.49
N ALA A 124 -17.71 -12.09 2.72
CA ALA A 124 -18.43 -13.03 3.56
C ALA A 124 -18.36 -14.45 2.96
N GLY A 125 -17.64 -15.34 3.62
CA GLY A 125 -17.52 -16.74 3.25
C GLY A 125 -16.29 -17.12 2.43
N TYR A 126 -15.51 -16.18 1.91
CA TYR A 126 -14.23 -16.48 1.26
C TYR A 126 -13.21 -15.35 1.36
N LYS A 127 -11.94 -15.71 1.20
CA LYS A 127 -10.83 -14.75 1.14
C LYS A 127 -9.84 -15.19 0.05
N ILE A 128 -9.47 -14.26 -0.84
CA ILE A 128 -8.46 -14.49 -1.86
C ILE A 128 -7.17 -13.80 -1.46
N LYS A 129 -6.07 -14.55 -1.52
CA LYS A 129 -4.73 -14.03 -1.25
C LYS A 129 -3.78 -14.37 -2.40
N ARG A 130 -2.93 -13.43 -2.76
CA ARG A 130 -1.71 -13.70 -3.52
C ARG A 130 -0.56 -13.91 -2.55
N ILE A 131 0.16 -15.01 -2.70
CA ILE A 131 1.32 -15.36 -1.88
C ILE A 131 2.54 -15.43 -2.80
N GLU A 132 3.58 -14.70 -2.44
CA GLU A 132 4.85 -14.66 -3.16
C GLU A 132 5.93 -15.21 -2.24
N VAL A 133 6.49 -16.36 -2.59
CA VAL A 133 7.50 -17.06 -1.80
C VAL A 133 8.87 -16.90 -2.46
N LYS A 134 9.86 -16.50 -1.69
CA LYS A 134 11.24 -16.40 -2.18
C LYS A 134 11.76 -17.78 -2.56
N PRO A 135 12.62 -17.89 -3.58
CA PRO A 135 13.27 -19.16 -3.91
C PRO A 135 13.93 -19.81 -2.69
N GLY A 136 13.64 -21.09 -2.47
CA GLY A 136 14.17 -21.85 -1.34
C GLY A 136 13.56 -21.55 0.03
N ALA A 137 12.60 -20.61 0.11
CA ALA A 137 11.86 -20.34 1.34
C ALA A 137 10.60 -21.20 1.44
N SER A 138 10.06 -21.36 2.65
CA SER A 138 8.86 -22.13 2.92
C SER A 138 7.95 -21.44 3.92
N LEU A 139 6.65 -21.64 3.75
CA LEU A 139 5.64 -21.28 4.74
C LEU A 139 5.64 -22.33 5.87
N SER A 140 5.18 -21.91 7.05
CA SER A 140 4.93 -22.87 8.13
C SER A 140 3.83 -23.84 7.73
N LEU A 141 3.99 -25.10 8.07
CA LEU A 141 2.92 -26.11 7.92
C LEU A 141 1.74 -25.72 8.80
N GLN A 142 0.55 -25.69 8.22
CA GLN A 142 -0.69 -25.25 8.89
C GLN A 142 -1.80 -26.25 8.62
N MET A 143 -2.70 -26.39 9.57
CA MET A 143 -3.94 -27.15 9.45
C MET A 143 -5.11 -26.27 9.89
N HIS A 144 -6.21 -26.35 9.16
CA HIS A 144 -7.41 -25.57 9.44
C HIS A 144 -8.62 -26.47 9.67
N HIS A 145 -9.37 -26.23 10.77
CA HIS A 145 -10.54 -27.02 11.11
C HIS A 145 -11.86 -26.42 10.60
N HIS A 146 -11.87 -25.12 10.26
CA HIS A 146 -13.10 -24.39 9.95
C HIS A 146 -13.10 -23.74 8.58
N ARG A 147 -12.08 -24.02 7.77
CA ARG A 147 -11.98 -23.55 6.37
C ARG A 147 -11.20 -24.56 5.54
N SER A 148 -11.49 -24.59 4.26
CA SER A 148 -10.66 -25.24 3.24
C SER A 148 -9.85 -24.18 2.49
N GLU A 149 -8.72 -24.57 1.97
CA GLU A 149 -7.88 -23.73 1.11
C GLU A 149 -7.69 -24.42 -0.24
N HIS A 150 -7.81 -23.63 -1.30
CA HIS A 150 -7.51 -24.06 -2.65
C HIS A 150 -6.31 -23.25 -3.13
N TRP A 151 -5.24 -23.93 -3.50
CA TRP A 151 -3.98 -23.31 -3.90
C TRP A 151 -3.78 -23.50 -5.40
N ILE A 152 -3.46 -22.40 -6.08
CA ILE A 152 -3.16 -22.38 -7.52
C ILE A 152 -1.77 -21.79 -7.67
N VAL A 153 -0.86 -22.49 -8.33
CA VAL A 153 0.47 -21.96 -8.67
C VAL A 153 0.34 -21.11 -9.93
N VAL A 154 0.58 -19.80 -9.80
CA VAL A 154 0.48 -18.86 -10.94
C VAL A 154 1.81 -18.81 -11.70
N SER A 155 2.95 -18.89 -10.99
CA SER A 155 4.27 -18.87 -11.59
C SER A 155 5.28 -19.63 -10.73
N GLY A 156 6.32 -20.19 -11.36
CA GLY A 156 7.35 -20.99 -10.68
C GLY A 156 6.89 -22.42 -10.40
N VAL A 157 7.54 -23.05 -9.43
CA VAL A 157 7.26 -24.40 -8.94
C VAL A 157 7.13 -24.33 -7.41
N ALA A 158 6.09 -24.93 -6.86
CA ALA A 158 5.87 -25.03 -5.44
C ALA A 158 5.92 -26.49 -4.99
N THR A 159 6.81 -26.83 -4.07
CA THR A 159 6.78 -28.12 -3.37
C THR A 159 5.72 -28.04 -2.26
N ILE A 160 4.71 -28.88 -2.37
CA ILE A 160 3.54 -28.90 -1.47
C ILE A 160 3.65 -30.09 -0.52
N THR A 161 3.35 -29.85 0.75
CA THR A 161 3.12 -30.90 1.75
C THR A 161 1.63 -30.94 2.08
N ARG A 162 0.97 -32.08 1.82
CA ARG A 162 -0.44 -32.33 2.11
C ARG A 162 -0.60 -33.64 2.84
N GLY A 163 -0.81 -33.58 4.15
CA GLY A 163 -0.76 -34.77 4.99
C GLY A 163 0.63 -35.40 4.93
N ASP A 164 0.71 -36.67 4.52
CA ASP A 164 1.95 -37.44 4.37
C ASP A 164 2.54 -37.36 2.93
N GLU A 165 1.84 -36.70 2.02
CA GLU A 165 2.28 -36.55 0.63
C GLU A 165 3.14 -35.31 0.44
N VAL A 166 4.20 -35.43 -0.34
CA VAL A 166 5.03 -34.31 -0.81
C VAL A 166 5.13 -34.38 -2.32
N PHE A 167 4.76 -33.33 -3.01
CA PHE A 167 4.75 -33.28 -4.46
C PHE A 167 4.98 -31.85 -4.97
N ASP A 168 5.41 -31.73 -6.21
CA ASP A 168 5.59 -30.44 -6.87
C ASP A 168 4.36 -30.07 -7.69
N LEU A 169 3.98 -28.78 -7.63
CA LEU A 169 3.02 -28.14 -8.50
C LEU A 169 3.72 -27.13 -9.40
N ASN A 170 3.50 -27.23 -10.68
CA ASN A 170 3.95 -26.27 -11.68
C ASN A 170 2.92 -25.15 -11.88
N ALA A 171 3.30 -24.13 -12.64
CA ALA A 171 2.37 -23.07 -13.02
C ALA A 171 1.11 -23.66 -13.71
N ASN A 172 -0.06 -23.11 -13.36
CA ASN A 172 -1.41 -23.55 -13.71
C ASN A 172 -1.89 -24.86 -13.07
N GLU A 173 -1.11 -25.46 -12.18
CA GLU A 173 -1.57 -26.58 -11.38
C GLU A 173 -2.13 -26.11 -10.03
N SER A 174 -2.97 -26.93 -9.40
CA SER A 174 -3.65 -26.60 -8.15
C SER A 174 -3.80 -27.80 -7.22
N THR A 175 -4.03 -27.52 -5.94
CA THR A 175 -4.38 -28.51 -4.91
C THR A 175 -5.35 -27.92 -3.88
N TYR A 176 -5.94 -28.77 -3.03
CA TYR A 176 -6.85 -28.41 -1.95
C TYR A 176 -6.55 -29.25 -0.71
#